data_07743d7b939424cc1ee355bed4a6a944
#
_entry.id   07743d7b939424cc1ee355bed4a6a944
#
_cell.length_a   1.000
_cell.length_b   1.000
_cell.length_c   1.000
_cell.angle_alpha   90.00
_cell.angle_beta   90.00
_cell.angle_gamma   90.00
#
_symmetry.space_group_name_H-M   'P 1'
#
loop_
_entity.id
_entity.type
_entity.pdbx_description
1 polymer ?
#
loop_
_entity_poly.entity_id
_entity_poly.type
_entity_poly.pdbx_seq_one_letter_code
_entity_poly.pdbx_strand_id
1 'polypeptide(L)'
;MSHLPDRPRFAALAAESRLVPVYRRLFADALTPLSAFARLDAGESACLFESVVGGERVGRYSFLGADPFLRLEARGRQVRVT
;
A
#
# COMPACT_ATOMS: atom_id res chain seq x y z
N MET A 1 6.37 -10.73 14.96
CA MET A 1 5.00 -10.25 14.71
C MET A 1 4.30 -11.13 13.72
N SER A 2 3.09 -11.47 14.02
CA SER A 2 2.32 -12.32 13.15
C SER A 2 1.52 -11.49 12.15
N HIS A 3 1.09 -12.15 11.12
CA HIS A 3 0.25 -11.52 10.11
C HIS A 3 -1.17 -11.38 10.60
N LEU A 4 -1.87 -10.40 10.09
CA LEU A 4 -3.28 -10.17 10.35
C LEU A 4 -4.02 -10.15 9.02
N PRO A 5 -5.20 -10.70 8.94
CA PRO A 5 -5.87 -11.50 9.99
C PRO A 5 -5.16 -12.82 10.21
N ASP A 6 -5.45 -13.49 11.30
CA ASP A 6 -4.89 -14.81 11.51
C ASP A 6 -5.54 -15.81 10.55
N ARG A 7 -5.02 -17.04 10.55
CA ARG A 7 -5.45 -18.04 9.58
C ARG A 7 -6.94 -18.35 9.61
N PRO A 8 -7.53 -18.62 10.78
CA PRO A 8 -8.97 -18.91 10.81
C PRO A 8 -9.82 -17.73 10.34
N ARG A 9 -9.42 -16.52 10.71
CA ARG A 9 -10.13 -15.32 10.29
C ARG A 9 -10.00 -15.09 8.80
N PHE A 10 -8.80 -15.33 8.28
CA PHE A 10 -8.58 -15.21 6.83
C PHE A 10 -9.48 -16.17 6.07
N ALA A 11 -9.55 -17.42 6.53
CA ALA A 11 -10.38 -18.40 5.86
C ALA A 11 -11.85 -17.99 5.85
N ALA A 12 -12.33 -17.44 6.96
CA ALA A 12 -13.71 -16.98 7.03
C ALA A 12 -13.95 -15.80 6.07
N LEU A 13 -13.03 -14.86 6.00
CA LEU A 13 -13.18 -13.73 5.09
C LEU A 13 -13.09 -14.16 3.63
N ALA A 14 -12.20 -15.08 3.33
CA ALA A 14 -12.00 -15.56 1.98
C ALA A 14 -13.21 -16.30 1.44
N ALA A 15 -14.01 -16.87 2.33
CA ALA A 15 -15.24 -17.56 1.92
C ALA A 15 -16.29 -16.58 1.40
N GLU A 16 -16.21 -15.31 1.81
CA GLU A 16 -17.20 -14.31 1.45
C GLU A 16 -16.68 -13.23 0.52
N SER A 17 -15.39 -13.10 0.36
CA SER A 17 -14.78 -12.01 -0.38
C SER A 17 -13.74 -12.52 -1.35
N ARG A 18 -13.63 -11.85 -2.49
CA ARG A 18 -12.62 -12.21 -3.48
C ARG A 18 -11.24 -11.67 -3.13
N LEU A 19 -11.20 -10.65 -2.32
CA LEU A 19 -9.96 -9.98 -1.98
C LEU A 19 -9.90 -9.80 -0.47
N VAL A 20 -8.87 -10.32 0.13
CA VAL A 20 -8.68 -10.20 1.58
C VAL A 20 -7.29 -9.65 1.83
N PRO A 21 -7.17 -8.45 2.41
CA PRO A 21 -5.86 -7.91 2.71
C PRO A 21 -5.22 -8.67 3.87
N VAL A 22 -3.94 -8.89 3.73
CA VAL A 22 -3.11 -9.50 4.78
C VAL A 22 -2.02 -8.51 5.11
N TYR A 23 -1.82 -8.23 6.38
CA TYR A 23 -0.90 -7.16 6.76
C TYR A 23 -0.19 -7.48 8.08
N ARG A 24 0.84 -6.71 8.36
CA ARG A 24 1.60 -6.76 9.61
C ARG A 24 1.85 -5.34 10.06
N ARG A 25 2.03 -5.19 11.37
CA ARG A 25 2.45 -3.92 11.94
C ARG A 25 3.89 -4.03 12.38
N LEU A 26 4.69 -3.07 12.00
CA LEU A 26 6.11 -3.06 12.29
C LEU A 26 6.47 -1.73 12.96
N PHE A 27 7.43 -1.78 13.86
CA PHE A 27 8.02 -0.57 14.37
C PHE A 27 9.04 -0.06 13.38
N ALA A 28 8.92 1.20 13.03
CA ALA A 28 9.80 1.80 12.04
C ALA A 28 10.14 3.23 12.44
N ASP A 29 10.49 3.42 13.70
CA ASP A 29 10.74 4.76 14.24
C ASP A 29 11.83 5.51 13.51
N ALA A 30 12.79 4.80 12.97
CA ALA A 30 13.90 5.42 12.26
C ALA A 30 13.60 5.69 10.78
N LEU A 31 12.42 5.35 10.30
CA LEU A 31 12.07 5.54 8.90
C LEU A 31 11.19 6.76 8.71
N THR A 32 11.48 7.53 7.66
CA THR A 32 10.54 8.51 7.15
C THR A 32 9.80 7.89 5.97
N PRO A 33 8.70 8.47 5.52
CA PRO A 33 8.04 7.96 4.32
C PRO A 33 8.96 7.89 3.12
N LEU A 34 9.78 8.90 2.93
CA LEU A 34 10.69 8.93 1.80
C LEU A 34 11.78 7.88 1.92
N SER A 35 12.36 7.70 3.10
CA SER A 35 13.39 6.69 3.27
C SER A 35 12.83 5.29 3.16
N ALA A 36 11.61 5.07 3.63
CA ALA A 36 10.95 3.80 3.44
C ALA A 36 10.68 3.52 1.97
N PHE A 37 10.24 4.53 1.24
CA PHE A 37 10.00 4.40 -0.19
C PHE A 37 11.27 4.03 -0.93
N ALA A 38 12.39 4.65 -0.56
CA ALA A 38 13.67 4.35 -1.20
C ALA A 38 14.11 2.90 -0.97
N ARG A 39 13.67 2.30 0.12
CA ARG A 39 14.04 0.92 0.44
C ARG A 39 13.17 -0.14 -0.23
N LEU A 40 12.08 0.27 -0.84
CA LEU A 40 11.17 -0.70 -1.44
C LEU A 40 11.72 -1.32 -2.72
N ASP A 41 12.66 -0.68 -3.36
CA ASP A 41 13.23 -1.18 -4.61
C ASP A 41 12.13 -1.63 -5.55
N ALA A 42 11.29 -0.72 -5.89
CA ALA A 42 10.00 -1.03 -6.48
C ALA A 42 10.01 -1.19 -7.99
N GLY A 43 11.16 -1.15 -8.63
CA GLY A 43 11.22 -1.30 -10.07
C GLY A 43 10.50 -0.17 -10.78
N GLU A 44 9.69 -0.51 -11.75
CA GLU A 44 9.07 0.50 -12.62
C GLU A 44 7.77 1.07 -12.08
N SER A 45 7.14 0.38 -11.14
CA SER A 45 5.82 0.78 -10.67
C SER A 45 5.82 0.93 -9.18
N ALA A 46 5.88 2.17 -8.73
CA ALA A 46 5.85 2.48 -7.32
C ALA A 46 5.20 3.83 -7.13
N CYS A 47 4.66 4.05 -5.96
CA CYS A 47 4.06 5.33 -5.65
C CYS A 47 4.21 5.65 -4.17
N LEU A 48 4.20 6.94 -3.89
CA LEU A 48 4.21 7.46 -2.53
C LEU A 48 3.18 8.57 -2.46
N PHE A 49 2.21 8.39 -1.60
CA PHE A 49 1.21 9.41 -1.33
C PHE A 49 1.36 9.89 0.10
N GLU A 50 1.41 11.19 0.27
CA GLU A 50 1.49 11.78 1.59
C GLU A 50 0.26 12.63 1.84
N SER A 51 -0.27 12.50 3.04
CA SER A 51 -1.41 13.29 3.45
C SER A 51 -0.92 14.64 3.96
N VAL A 52 -1.36 15.71 3.32
CA VAL A 52 -0.99 17.07 3.71
C VAL A 52 -2.28 17.86 3.85
N VAL A 53 -2.92 17.72 4.98
CA VAL A 53 -4.18 18.38 5.23
C VAL A 53 -3.95 19.58 6.14
N GLY A 54 -4.37 20.76 5.67
CA GLY A 54 -4.22 21.96 6.46
C GLY A 54 -2.81 22.49 6.56
N GLY A 55 -1.88 21.91 5.85
CA GLY A 55 -0.49 22.32 5.89
C GLY A 55 0.14 22.18 7.26
N GLU A 56 -0.44 21.37 8.09
CA GLU A 56 -0.03 21.24 9.47
C GLU A 56 0.41 19.83 9.77
N ARG A 57 0.48 19.55 11.04
CA ARG A 57 0.84 18.23 11.50
C ARG A 57 -0.29 17.21 11.41
N VAL A 58 -1.32 17.53 10.69
CA VAL A 58 -2.43 16.62 10.51
C VAL A 58 -2.18 15.59 9.44
N GLY A 59 -1.14 15.75 8.66
CA GLY A 59 -0.76 14.73 7.70
C GLY A 59 -0.15 13.55 8.40
N ARG A 60 -0.96 12.62 8.83
CA ARG A 60 -0.51 11.52 9.66
C ARG A 60 -0.19 10.26 8.92
N TYR A 61 -0.64 10.17 7.70
CA TYR A 61 -0.53 8.93 6.95
C TYR A 61 0.20 9.15 5.66
N SER A 62 1.04 8.21 5.35
CA SER A 62 1.65 8.11 4.03
C SER A 62 1.41 6.72 3.52
N PHE A 63 1.17 6.62 2.23
CA PHE A 63 0.90 5.35 1.59
C PHE A 63 1.95 5.08 0.54
N LEU A 64 2.55 3.91 0.63
CA LEU A 64 3.57 3.49 -0.33
C LEU A 64 3.08 2.25 -1.04
N GLY A 65 3.27 2.20 -2.34
CA GLY A 65 2.87 1.05 -3.11
C GLY A 65 3.97 0.62 -4.06
N ALA A 66 4.10 -0.66 -4.25
CA ALA A 66 5.09 -1.25 -5.13
C ALA A 66 4.59 -2.61 -5.60
N ASP A 67 5.17 -3.10 -6.68
CA ASP A 67 4.89 -4.42 -7.22
C ASP A 67 3.39 -4.67 -7.41
N PRO A 68 2.72 -3.84 -8.23
CA PRO A 68 1.29 -4.04 -8.43
C PRO A 68 1.02 -5.31 -9.23
N PHE A 69 -0.07 -5.98 -8.89
CA PHE A 69 -0.50 -7.12 -9.70
C PHE A 69 -1.31 -6.68 -10.92
N LEU A 70 -1.72 -5.42 -10.93
CA LEU A 70 -2.50 -4.86 -12.03
C LEU A 70 -2.21 -3.38 -12.11
N ARG A 71 -2.00 -2.88 -13.32
CA ARG A 71 -1.75 -1.48 -13.54
C ARG A 71 -2.75 -0.92 -14.53
N LEU A 72 -3.38 0.17 -14.15
CA LEU A 72 -4.31 0.91 -14.99
C LEU A 72 -3.69 2.23 -15.35
N GLU A 73 -3.65 2.51 -16.65
CA GLU A 73 -3.05 3.74 -17.14
C GLU A 73 -4.02 4.40 -18.10
N ALA A 74 -4.30 5.66 -17.85
CA ALA A 74 -5.23 6.42 -18.69
C ALA A 74 -4.51 7.61 -19.28
N ARG A 75 -4.60 7.76 -20.58
CA ARG A 75 -4.05 8.91 -21.30
C ARG A 75 -5.07 9.38 -22.31
N GLY A 76 -5.55 10.60 -22.10
CA GLY A 76 -6.62 11.10 -22.94
C GLY A 76 -7.83 10.19 -22.84
N ARG A 77 -8.20 9.58 -23.94
CA ARG A 77 -9.34 8.68 -24.00
C ARG A 77 -8.95 7.20 -23.98
N GLN A 78 -7.69 6.94 -23.85
CA GLN A 78 -7.21 5.56 -23.89
C GLN A 78 -6.90 5.06 -22.51
N VAL A 79 -7.28 3.84 -22.25
CA VAL A 79 -7.01 3.16 -20.98
C VAL A 79 -6.25 1.88 -21.30
N ARG A 80 -5.15 1.70 -20.63
CA ARG A 80 -4.33 0.51 -20.77
C ARG A 80 -4.32 -0.24 -19.44
N VAL A 81 -4.53 -1.54 -19.54
CA VAL A 81 -4.47 -2.43 -18.38
C VAL A 81 -3.33 -3.42 -18.63
N THR A 82 -2.43 -3.49 -17.66
CA THR A 82 -1.29 -4.41 -17.79
C THR A 82 -1.21 -5.36 -16.64
#